data_3d5df410b2d7d36821216518ecbf900f
#
_entry.id   3d5df410b2d7d36821216518ecbf900f
#
_cell.length_a   1.000
_cell.length_b   1.000
_cell.length_c   1.000
_cell.angle_alpha   90.00
_cell.angle_beta   90.00
_cell.angle_gamma   90.00
#
_symmetry.space_group_name_H-M   'P 1'
#
loop_
_entity.id
_entity.type
_entity.pdbx_description
1 polymer ?
#
loop_
_entity_poly.entity_id
_entity_poly.type
_entity_poly.pdbx_seq_one_letter_code
_entity_poly.pdbx_strand_id
1 'polypeptide(L)'
;MRIYTVCLLSLALLATGADAQNLYRWVDKNGKVHYSDQPPPKEIKKVEQPRLGVSTIETSGLPYEAQKAAQAFPVTLYTTPECVAECAAARDTLTRRGIPYSESRVVTTTDGDNFKKALGTDKLLFPSLTVGTHKQIGYEADIWHGLLDMAGYPRTAIPS
;
A
#
# COMPACT_ATOMS: atom_id res chain seq x y z
N MET A 1 23.90 29.74 -48.51
CA MET A 1 23.45 30.05 -47.16
C MET A 1 21.91 30.04 -47.12
N ARG A 2 21.27 28.93 -47.49
CA ARG A 2 19.76 28.83 -47.59
C ARG A 2 19.21 27.41 -47.35
N ILE A 3 19.95 26.50 -46.75
CA ILE A 3 19.54 25.08 -46.60
C ILE A 3 19.31 24.64 -45.11
N TYR A 4 19.71 25.48 -44.14
CA TYR A 4 19.61 25.10 -42.70
C TYR A 4 18.31 25.50 -41.97
N THR A 5 17.36 26.13 -42.67
CA THR A 5 16.15 26.68 -42.03
C THR A 5 14.92 25.74 -42.08
N VAL A 6 15.01 24.62 -42.79
CA VAL A 6 13.85 23.70 -42.97
C VAL A 6 13.84 22.50 -42.03
N CYS A 7 14.95 22.19 -41.33
CA CYS A 7 15.02 21.01 -40.44
C CYS A 7 14.58 21.25 -38.98
N LEU A 8 14.20 22.46 -38.61
CA LEU A 8 13.83 22.80 -37.21
C LEU A 8 12.33 22.83 -36.91
N LEU A 9 11.48 22.52 -37.91
CA LEU A 9 10.00 22.62 -37.77
C LEU A 9 9.27 21.29 -37.68
N SER A 10 9.94 20.13 -37.64
CA SER A 10 9.31 18.80 -37.65
C SER A 10 9.45 17.96 -36.38
N LEU A 11 9.88 18.54 -35.23
CA LEU A 11 10.05 17.78 -33.98
C LEU A 11 9.08 18.19 -32.88
N ALA A 12 7.93 18.75 -33.18
CA ALA A 12 7.01 19.28 -32.19
C ALA A 12 5.60 18.68 -32.29
N LEU A 13 5.46 17.35 -32.43
CA LEU A 13 4.11 16.72 -32.35
C LEU A 13 4.20 15.22 -32.07
N LEU A 14 4.59 14.80 -30.87
CA LEU A 14 4.26 13.47 -30.34
C LEU A 14 4.29 13.50 -28.80
N ALA A 15 3.56 14.42 -28.18
CA ALA A 15 3.15 14.27 -26.79
C ALA A 15 1.80 13.52 -26.76
N THR A 16 1.81 12.21 -27.00
CA THR A 16 0.66 11.37 -26.68
C THR A 16 0.58 11.27 -25.16
N GLY A 17 -0.37 12.01 -24.57
CA GLY A 17 -0.71 11.88 -23.15
C GLY A 17 -1.09 10.42 -22.87
N ALA A 18 -0.34 9.76 -21.99
CA ALA A 18 -0.76 8.50 -21.41
C ALA A 18 -1.86 8.82 -20.39
N ASP A 19 -3.12 8.70 -20.81
CA ASP A 19 -4.25 8.72 -19.88
C ASP A 19 -4.12 7.52 -18.95
N ALA A 20 -3.93 7.79 -17.65
CA ALA A 20 -3.99 6.77 -16.61
C ALA A 20 -5.41 6.19 -16.61
N GLN A 21 -5.56 4.94 -17.04
CA GLN A 21 -6.85 4.26 -17.09
C GLN A 21 -7.34 4.04 -15.64
N ASN A 22 -8.44 4.72 -15.30
CA ASN A 22 -9.13 4.52 -14.02
C ASN A 22 -9.98 3.25 -14.11
N LEU A 23 -9.67 2.25 -13.28
CA LEU A 23 -10.49 1.04 -13.15
C LEU A 23 -11.56 1.28 -12.08
N TYR A 24 -12.83 1.13 -12.47
CA TYR A 24 -13.97 1.22 -11.56
C TYR A 24 -14.46 -0.18 -11.19
N ARG A 25 -14.78 -0.38 -9.90
CA ARG A 25 -15.43 -1.58 -9.38
C ARG A 25 -16.73 -1.19 -8.71
N TRP A 26 -17.83 -1.88 -9.04
CA TRP A 26 -19.12 -1.70 -8.36
C TRP A 26 -19.89 -3.01 -8.27
N VAL A 27 -20.87 -3.04 -7.39
CA VAL A 27 -21.79 -4.17 -7.21
C VAL A 27 -23.16 -3.75 -7.69
N ASP A 28 -23.79 -4.56 -8.54
CA ASP A 28 -25.15 -4.30 -9.02
C ASP A 28 -26.23 -4.69 -7.97
N LYS A 29 -27.49 -4.43 -8.30
CA LYS A 29 -28.63 -4.73 -7.43
C LYS A 29 -28.79 -6.23 -7.11
N ASN A 30 -28.16 -7.10 -7.89
CA ASN A 30 -28.23 -8.56 -7.75
C ASN A 30 -27.00 -9.10 -6.99
N GLY A 31 -26.13 -8.22 -6.47
CA GLY A 31 -24.91 -8.61 -5.76
C GLY A 31 -23.75 -9.00 -6.67
N LYS A 32 -23.87 -8.82 -8.00
CA LYS A 32 -22.82 -9.15 -8.95
C LYS A 32 -21.78 -8.02 -9.03
N VAL A 33 -20.51 -8.39 -8.96
CA VAL A 33 -19.37 -7.45 -9.07
C VAL A 33 -19.05 -7.20 -10.53
N HIS A 34 -18.92 -5.92 -10.89
CA HIS A 34 -18.51 -5.44 -12.20
C HIS A 34 -17.21 -4.67 -12.13
N TYR A 35 -16.38 -4.79 -13.18
CA TYR A 35 -15.15 -4.01 -13.38
C TYR A 35 -15.23 -3.34 -14.75
N SER A 36 -14.89 -2.05 -14.84
CA SER A 36 -14.88 -1.28 -16.09
C SER A 36 -13.88 -0.13 -16.04
N ASP A 37 -13.38 0.26 -17.20
CA ASP A 37 -12.60 1.48 -17.42
C ASP A 37 -13.50 2.73 -17.57
N GLN A 38 -14.82 2.53 -17.67
CA GLN A 38 -15.82 3.59 -17.74
C GLN A 38 -16.53 3.78 -16.40
N PRO A 39 -16.93 5.02 -16.05
CA PRO A 39 -17.66 5.27 -14.82
C PRO A 39 -19.01 4.53 -14.80
N PRO A 40 -19.41 3.98 -13.66
CA PRO A 40 -20.67 3.23 -13.53
C PRO A 40 -21.90 4.11 -13.75
N PRO A 41 -23.08 3.52 -14.07
CA PRO A 41 -24.33 4.23 -14.19
C PRO A 41 -24.65 5.06 -12.94
N LYS A 42 -25.24 6.25 -13.12
CA LYS A 42 -25.53 7.24 -12.05
C LYS A 42 -26.42 6.73 -10.91
N GLU A 43 -27.06 5.60 -11.06
CA GLU A 43 -27.93 4.97 -10.06
C GLU A 43 -27.16 4.20 -8.97
N ILE A 44 -25.85 3.99 -9.14
CA ILE A 44 -25.03 3.24 -8.20
C ILE A 44 -24.35 4.20 -7.23
N LYS A 45 -24.87 4.25 -5.99
CA LYS A 45 -24.41 5.20 -4.96
C LYS A 45 -23.05 4.84 -4.31
N LYS A 46 -22.51 3.64 -4.51
CA LYS A 46 -21.26 3.20 -3.89
C LYS A 46 -20.31 2.68 -4.98
N VAL A 47 -19.38 3.51 -5.38
CA VAL A 47 -18.32 3.17 -6.34
C VAL A 47 -17.01 3.10 -5.59
N GLU A 48 -16.36 1.94 -5.61
CA GLU A 48 -15.02 1.77 -5.09
C GLU A 48 -14.03 1.83 -6.26
N GLN A 49 -13.03 2.68 -6.15
CA GLN A 49 -11.86 2.64 -7.03
C GLN A 49 -10.79 1.77 -6.37
N PRO A 50 -10.59 0.53 -6.81
CA PRO A 50 -9.52 -0.29 -6.26
C PRO A 50 -8.17 0.29 -6.67
N ARG A 51 -7.41 0.75 -5.69
CA ARG A 51 -5.98 0.97 -5.88
C ARG A 51 -5.32 -0.40 -5.91
N LEU A 52 -4.84 -0.78 -7.08
CA LEU A 52 -4.14 -2.05 -7.27
C LEU A 52 -2.91 -2.09 -6.36
N GLY A 53 -2.86 -3.06 -5.47
CA GLY A 53 -1.65 -3.47 -4.74
C GLY A 53 -1.55 -3.12 -3.27
N VAL A 54 -2.49 -2.38 -2.68
CA VAL A 54 -2.44 -2.08 -1.23
C VAL A 54 -3.78 -2.39 -0.58
N SER A 55 -3.81 -3.38 0.30
CA SER A 55 -4.95 -3.62 1.20
C SER A 55 -4.92 -2.52 2.28
N THR A 56 -5.66 -1.42 2.07
CA THR A 56 -5.77 -0.35 3.07
C THR A 56 -6.83 -0.72 4.09
N ILE A 57 -6.45 -0.78 5.35
CA ILE A 57 -7.39 -0.88 6.47
C ILE A 57 -8.00 0.51 6.68
N GLU A 58 -9.34 0.58 6.71
CA GLU A 58 -10.05 1.81 7.05
C GLU A 58 -9.73 2.24 8.48
N THR A 59 -9.23 3.47 8.66
CA THR A 59 -8.84 4.01 9.95
C THR A 59 -9.95 4.79 10.65
N SER A 60 -11.11 4.96 10.04
CA SER A 60 -12.21 5.80 10.53
C SER A 60 -12.85 5.34 11.85
N GLY A 61 -12.65 4.05 12.24
CA GLY A 61 -13.12 3.49 13.53
C GLY A 61 -12.05 3.39 14.61
N LEU A 62 -10.84 3.87 14.35
CA LEU A 62 -9.74 3.76 15.31
C LEU A 62 -9.73 4.91 16.32
N PRO A 63 -9.17 4.69 17.53
CA PRO A 63 -8.92 5.76 18.49
C PRO A 63 -8.08 6.88 17.88
N TYR A 64 -8.34 8.12 18.30
CA TYR A 64 -7.68 9.32 17.76
C TYR A 64 -6.14 9.22 17.72
N GLU A 65 -5.53 8.67 18.77
CA GLU A 65 -4.07 8.50 18.85
C GLU A 65 -3.54 7.55 17.79
N ALA A 66 -4.23 6.42 17.56
CA ALA A 66 -3.86 5.47 16.52
C ALA A 66 -4.03 6.06 15.11
N GLN A 67 -5.09 6.87 14.89
CA GLN A 67 -5.29 7.57 13.62
C GLN A 67 -4.17 8.60 13.36
N LYS A 68 -3.81 9.38 14.38
CA LYS A 68 -2.73 10.37 14.30
C LYS A 68 -1.38 9.71 14.02
N ALA A 69 -1.07 8.62 14.73
CA ALA A 69 0.15 7.85 14.50
C ALA A 69 0.19 7.27 13.08
N ALA A 70 -0.92 6.71 12.58
CA ALA A 70 -1.02 6.14 11.24
C ALA A 70 -0.83 7.18 10.12
N GLN A 71 -1.26 8.41 10.33
CA GLN A 71 -1.04 9.50 9.39
C GLN A 71 0.43 9.95 9.35
N ALA A 72 1.09 10.02 10.52
CA ALA A 72 2.48 10.47 10.62
C ALA A 72 3.48 9.34 10.29
N PHE A 73 3.18 8.12 10.70
CA PHE A 73 4.04 6.95 10.58
C PHE A 73 3.26 5.73 10.06
N PRO A 74 2.87 5.70 8.78
CA PRO A 74 2.13 4.57 8.22
C PRO A 74 2.92 3.27 8.37
N VAL A 75 2.22 2.18 8.70
CA VAL A 75 2.80 0.85 8.90
C VAL A 75 2.57 -0.01 7.67
N THR A 76 3.62 -0.63 7.16
CA THR A 76 3.52 -1.64 6.11
C THR A 76 4.18 -2.92 6.55
N LEU A 77 3.42 -4.01 6.55
CA LEU A 77 3.88 -5.37 6.79
C LEU A 77 4.20 -6.03 5.45
N TYR A 78 5.41 -6.56 5.32
CA TYR A 78 5.83 -7.32 4.14
C TYR A 78 5.81 -8.81 4.45
N THR A 79 5.12 -9.58 3.60
CA THR A 79 4.93 -11.02 3.76
C THR A 79 5.19 -11.76 2.45
N THR A 80 5.31 -13.08 2.52
CA THR A 80 5.34 -13.99 1.37
C THR A 80 4.43 -15.19 1.64
N PRO A 81 3.93 -15.90 0.62
CA PRO A 81 3.09 -17.09 0.80
C PRO A 81 3.76 -18.19 1.65
N GLU A 82 5.08 -18.31 1.57
CA GLU A 82 5.86 -19.31 2.29
C GLU A 82 6.06 -19.01 3.78
N CYS A 83 5.91 -17.74 4.17
CA CYS A 83 6.04 -17.29 5.54
C CYS A 83 4.72 -17.49 6.32
N VAL A 84 4.42 -18.73 6.72
CA VAL A 84 3.11 -19.04 7.33
C VAL A 84 3.08 -18.68 8.81
N ALA A 85 3.91 -19.30 9.64
CA ALA A 85 3.88 -19.17 11.10
C ALA A 85 4.38 -17.79 11.56
N GLU A 86 5.52 -17.34 11.08
CA GLU A 86 6.14 -16.07 11.47
C GLU A 86 5.30 -14.88 10.97
N CYS A 87 4.74 -14.96 9.77
CA CYS A 87 3.85 -13.93 9.26
C CYS A 87 2.51 -13.90 9.99
N ALA A 88 2.00 -15.05 10.46
CA ALA A 88 0.82 -15.08 11.33
C ALA A 88 1.10 -14.41 12.68
N ALA A 89 2.23 -14.70 13.31
CA ALA A 89 2.65 -14.05 14.55
C ALA A 89 2.84 -12.54 14.41
N ALA A 90 3.38 -12.10 13.28
CA ALA A 90 3.53 -10.68 12.96
C ALA A 90 2.17 -9.97 12.84
N ARG A 91 1.22 -10.56 12.09
CA ARG A 91 -0.15 -10.02 11.98
C ARG A 91 -0.84 -9.96 13.34
N ASP A 92 -0.72 -11.01 14.13
CA ASP A 92 -1.29 -11.09 15.46
C ASP A 92 -0.73 -10.01 16.39
N THR A 93 0.57 -9.73 16.34
CA THR A 93 1.22 -8.64 17.08
C THR A 93 0.63 -7.28 16.72
N LEU A 94 0.45 -6.98 15.45
CA LEU A 94 -0.13 -5.72 14.99
C LEU A 94 -1.62 -5.63 15.36
N THR A 95 -2.36 -6.71 15.15
CA THR A 95 -3.81 -6.76 15.42
C THR A 95 -4.12 -6.63 16.90
N ARG A 96 -3.39 -7.32 17.80
CA ARG A 96 -3.60 -7.20 19.24
C ARG A 96 -3.35 -5.80 19.79
N ARG A 97 -2.49 -5.03 19.13
CA ARG A 97 -2.25 -3.62 19.47
C ARG A 97 -3.24 -2.66 18.79
N GLY A 98 -4.11 -3.16 17.92
CA GLY A 98 -5.01 -2.32 17.13
C GLY A 98 -4.24 -1.40 16.15
N ILE A 99 -3.09 -1.84 15.65
CA ILE A 99 -2.27 -1.08 14.70
C ILE A 99 -2.91 -1.16 13.31
N PRO A 100 -3.29 -0.05 12.68
CA PRO A 100 -3.68 -0.05 11.29
C PRO A 100 -2.43 -0.22 10.41
N TYR A 101 -2.44 -1.22 9.54
CA TYR A 101 -1.30 -1.48 8.65
C TYR A 101 -1.76 -1.87 7.25
N SER A 102 -0.92 -1.62 6.27
CA SER A 102 -1.06 -2.19 4.94
C SER A 102 -0.22 -3.45 4.84
N GLU A 103 -0.71 -4.48 4.17
CA GLU A 103 0.09 -5.68 3.91
C GLU A 103 0.52 -5.72 2.45
N SER A 104 1.84 -5.80 2.22
CA SER A 104 2.46 -5.97 0.92
C SER A 104 2.94 -7.41 0.79
N ARG A 105 2.22 -8.21 -0.01
CA ARG A 105 2.59 -9.59 -0.28
C ARG A 105 3.59 -9.65 -1.43
N VAL A 106 4.76 -10.20 -1.17
CA VAL A 106 5.84 -10.39 -2.14
C VAL A 106 5.69 -11.76 -2.78
N VAL A 107 5.31 -11.80 -4.05
CA VAL A 107 5.04 -13.03 -4.81
C VAL A 107 5.84 -13.07 -6.10
N THR A 108 6.00 -11.92 -6.75
CA THR A 108 6.69 -11.78 -8.03
C THR A 108 8.10 -11.21 -7.86
N THR A 109 8.92 -11.31 -8.90
CA THR A 109 10.25 -10.67 -8.93
C THR A 109 10.13 -9.16 -8.76
N THR A 110 9.13 -8.55 -9.40
CA THR A 110 8.85 -7.11 -9.27
C THR A 110 8.50 -6.73 -7.82
N ASP A 111 7.71 -7.54 -7.12
CA ASP A 111 7.42 -7.30 -5.70
C ASP A 111 8.69 -7.39 -4.86
N GLY A 112 9.58 -8.35 -5.18
CA GLY A 112 10.88 -8.49 -4.53
C GLY A 112 11.77 -7.27 -4.74
N ASP A 113 11.80 -6.69 -5.93
CA ASP A 113 12.55 -5.47 -6.22
C ASP A 113 11.96 -4.25 -5.49
N ASN A 114 10.63 -4.14 -5.44
CA ASN A 114 9.94 -3.12 -4.66
C ASN A 114 10.23 -3.24 -3.15
N PHE A 115 10.24 -4.47 -2.63
CA PHE A 115 10.63 -4.77 -1.24
C PHE A 115 12.05 -4.29 -0.95
N LYS A 116 13.03 -4.69 -1.77
CA LYS A 116 14.43 -4.29 -1.61
C LYS A 116 14.60 -2.78 -1.62
N LYS A 117 13.93 -2.10 -2.55
CA LYS A 117 13.93 -0.64 -2.63
C LYS A 117 13.30 0.00 -1.39
N ALA A 118 12.16 -0.51 -0.94
CA ALA A 118 11.44 0.03 0.22
C ALA A 118 12.25 -0.15 1.51
N LEU A 119 12.85 -1.33 1.73
CA LEU A 119 13.62 -1.62 2.94
C LEU A 119 15.09 -1.22 2.85
N GLY A 120 15.61 -0.92 1.66
CA GLY A 120 17.02 -0.56 1.45
C GLY A 120 17.96 -1.75 1.72
N THR A 121 17.56 -2.95 1.31
CA THR A 121 18.29 -4.20 1.52
C THR A 121 18.25 -5.08 0.29
N ASP A 122 19.28 -5.88 0.06
CA ASP A 122 19.28 -6.90 -0.99
C ASP A 122 18.73 -8.26 -0.50
N LYS A 123 18.49 -8.40 0.81
CA LYS A 123 18.00 -9.63 1.41
C LYS A 123 16.47 -9.64 1.46
N LEU A 124 15.87 -10.73 0.98
CA LEU A 124 14.45 -11.01 1.13
C LEU A 124 14.26 -11.82 2.42
N LEU A 125 13.83 -11.18 3.49
CA LEU A 125 13.54 -11.82 4.77
C LEU A 125 12.13 -11.41 5.22
N PHE A 126 11.32 -12.38 5.58
CA PHE A 126 9.91 -12.19 5.97
C PHE A 126 9.60 -12.82 7.32
N PRO A 127 8.66 -12.21 8.08
CA PRO A 127 8.06 -10.92 7.80
C PRO A 127 9.02 -9.76 8.05
N SER A 128 8.80 -8.63 7.36
CA SER A 128 9.52 -7.36 7.59
C SER A 128 8.52 -6.23 7.75
N LEU A 129 8.92 -5.15 8.41
CA LEU A 129 8.04 -4.04 8.77
C LEU A 129 8.67 -2.69 8.39
N THR A 130 7.83 -1.76 7.91
CA THR A 130 8.16 -0.34 7.93
C THR A 130 7.18 0.42 8.79
N VAL A 131 7.67 1.42 9.55
CA VAL A 131 6.87 2.33 10.37
C VAL A 131 7.31 3.74 10.01
N GLY A 132 6.57 4.40 9.13
CA GLY A 132 7.02 5.63 8.47
C GLY A 132 8.34 5.42 7.71
N THR A 133 9.41 6.09 8.14
CA THR A 133 10.76 5.95 7.56
C THR A 133 11.61 4.87 8.23
N HIS A 134 11.17 4.35 9.36
CA HIS A 134 11.87 3.28 10.08
C HIS A 134 11.61 1.92 9.45
N LYS A 135 12.62 1.08 9.42
CA LYS A 135 12.62 -0.20 8.71
C LYS A 135 13.15 -1.30 9.62
N GLN A 136 12.44 -2.42 9.68
CA GLN A 136 12.92 -3.61 10.38
C GLN A 136 12.81 -4.83 9.46
N ILE A 137 13.94 -5.45 9.23
CA ILE A 137 14.07 -6.67 8.43
C ILE A 137 13.99 -7.86 9.37
N GLY A 138 13.06 -8.76 9.11
CA GLY A 138 12.77 -9.89 10.01
C GLY A 138 11.86 -9.52 11.18
N TYR A 139 11.35 -10.54 11.85
CA TYR A 139 10.45 -10.40 12.98
C TYR A 139 11.20 -10.56 14.30
N GLU A 140 11.27 -9.46 15.05
CA GLU A 140 11.72 -9.43 16.43
C GLU A 140 10.70 -8.63 17.24
N ALA A 141 9.95 -9.30 18.10
CA ALA A 141 8.80 -8.71 18.78
C ALA A 141 9.17 -7.44 19.58
N ASP A 142 10.27 -7.46 20.32
CA ASP A 142 10.69 -6.33 21.15
C ASP A 142 11.09 -5.11 20.29
N ILE A 143 11.78 -5.35 19.18
CA ILE A 143 12.16 -4.28 18.25
C ILE A 143 10.91 -3.69 17.59
N TRP A 144 9.97 -4.53 17.15
CA TRP A 144 8.71 -4.08 16.57
C TRP A 144 7.89 -3.26 17.56
N HIS A 145 7.79 -3.73 18.82
CA HIS A 145 7.13 -2.96 19.87
C HIS A 145 7.80 -1.60 20.10
N GLY A 146 9.12 -1.55 20.15
CA GLY A 146 9.86 -0.30 20.30
C GLY A 146 9.63 0.69 19.14
N LEU A 147 9.63 0.21 17.89
CA LEU A 147 9.35 1.05 16.70
C LEU A 147 7.93 1.63 16.74
N LEU A 148 6.94 0.81 17.10
CA LEU A 148 5.55 1.24 17.21
C LEU A 148 5.36 2.24 18.37
N ASP A 149 6.03 2.03 19.49
CA ASP A 149 6.01 2.96 20.65
C ASP A 149 6.62 4.32 20.27
N MET A 150 7.76 4.34 19.58
CA MET A 150 8.39 5.57 19.08
C MET A 150 7.48 6.33 18.10
N ALA A 151 6.71 5.62 17.29
CA ALA A 151 5.75 6.20 16.36
C ALA A 151 4.47 6.72 17.04
N GLY A 152 4.31 6.52 18.34
CA GLY A 152 3.15 6.97 19.12
C GLY A 152 1.92 6.06 19.01
N TYR A 153 2.09 4.83 18.56
CA TYR A 153 1.00 3.87 18.56
C TYR A 153 0.71 3.33 19.97
N PRO A 154 -0.57 3.10 20.31
CA PRO A 154 -0.94 2.55 21.62
C PRO A 154 -0.35 1.15 21.83
N ARG A 155 -0.04 0.79 23.07
CA ARG A 155 0.49 -0.54 23.42
C ARG A 155 -0.56 -1.64 23.41
N THR A 156 -1.80 -1.26 23.60
CA THR A 156 -2.97 -2.16 23.60
C THR A 156 -4.05 -1.58 22.71
N ALA A 157 -4.84 -2.44 22.06
CA ALA A 157 -6.03 -1.99 21.37
C ALA A 157 -6.97 -1.31 22.37
N ILE A 158 -7.40 -0.09 22.06
CA ILE A 158 -8.41 0.62 22.85
C ILE A 158 -9.77 0.12 22.36
N PRO A 159 -10.63 -0.40 23.25
CA PRO A 159 -11.98 -0.82 22.86
C PRO A 159 -12.73 0.37 22.24
N SER A 160 -13.35 0.14 21.09
CA SER A 160 -14.25 1.08 20.41
C SER A 160 -15.59 1.18 21.08
#